data_4760bcbac97ac7afb1d13e9c3d0f9610
#
_entry.id   4760bcbac97ac7afb1d13e9c3d0f9610
#
_cell.length_a   1.000
_cell.length_b   1.000
_cell.length_c   1.000
_cell.angle_alpha   90.00
_cell.angle_beta   90.00
_cell.angle_gamma   90.00
#
_symmetry.space_group_name_H-M   'P 1'
#
loop_
_entity.id
_entity.type
_entity.pdbx_description
1 polymer ?
#
loop_
_entity_poly.entity_id
_entity_poly.type
_entity_poly.pdbx_seq_one_letter_code
_entity_poly.pdbx_strand_id
1 'polypeptide(L)'
;GGSGGHHHHHHRAPRCRELPAQKWWHTGALYRIGDLQAFQGHGAGNLAGLKGRLDYLSSLKVKGLVLGPIHKNQKDDVAQTDLLQIDPNFGSKEDFDSLLQSAKKKSIRVILDLTPNYRGENSWFSTQVDTVATKVKDALEFWLQAGVDGFQVRDIENLKDASSFLAEWQNITKGFSEDRLLIAGTNSSDLQQILSLLESNKDLLLTSSYLSDSGSTGEHTKSLVTQYLNATGNRWCSWSLSQARLLTSFLPAQLLRLYQLMLFTLPGTPVFSYGDEIGLDAAALPGQPMEAPVMLWDESSFPDIPGAVSANMTVKGQSEDPGSLLSLFRRLSDQRSKERSLLHGDFHAFSAGPGLFSYIRHWDQNERFLVVLNFGDVGLSAGLQASDLPASASLPAKADLLLSTQPGREEGSPLELERLKLEPHEGLLLRFPYAAAAA
;
A
#
# COMPACT_ATOMS: atom_id res chain seq x y z
N GLY A 1 -23.51 45.92 -0.95
CA GLY A 1 -23.19 45.85 -0.63
C GLY A 1 -22.84 45.44 -0.50
N GLY A 2 -23.02 45.66 -0.79
CA GLY A 2 -22.75 45.58 -0.43
C GLY A 2 -22.55 45.36 -0.20
N SER A 3 -22.78 45.53 -0.28
CA SER A 3 -22.59 45.50 0.22
C SER A 3 -22.49 45.09 0.83
N GLY A 4 -22.86 44.84 0.80
CA GLY A 4 -22.78 44.56 1.62
C GLY A 4 -22.34 43.98 1.78
N GLY A 5 -22.44 43.95 1.57
CA GLY A 5 -22.08 43.53 2.08
C GLY A 5 -21.36 43.19 2.13
N HIS A 6 -21.37 43.36 2.17
CA HIS A 6 -20.77 43.27 2.58
C HIS A 6 -20.25 43.07 3.21
N HIS A 7 -20.38 43.11 3.50
CA HIS A 7 -20.05 42.91 4.35
C HIS A 7 -20.10 42.34 4.96
N HIS A 8 -20.24 42.01 4.97
CA HIS A 8 -20.35 41.40 5.66
C HIS A 8 -19.95 40.53 5.98
N HIS A 9 -19.75 40.27 6.32
CA HIS A 9 -19.53 39.26 6.67
C HIS A 9 -19.46 38.56 7.15
N HIS A 10 -19.09 38.39 7.16
CA HIS A 10 -19.43 37.68 8.12
C HIS A 10 -20.01 36.22 8.47
N HIS A 11 -21.20 35.94 8.81
CA HIS A 11 -21.75 34.65 9.30
C HIS A 11 -22.22 33.77 8.15
N ARG A 12 -21.30 33.28 7.40
CA ARG A 12 -21.61 32.31 6.35
C ARG A 12 -21.61 30.90 6.89
N ALA A 13 -22.50 30.06 6.40
CA ALA A 13 -22.35 28.62 6.55
C ALA A 13 -20.96 28.19 6.08
N PRO A 14 -20.30 27.21 6.73
CA PRO A 14 -18.99 26.72 6.27
C PRO A 14 -19.08 26.31 4.80
N ARG A 15 -18.17 26.81 4.02
CA ARG A 15 -18.07 26.37 2.62
C ARG A 15 -17.46 24.97 2.58
N CYS A 16 -17.93 24.18 1.64
CA CYS A 16 -17.29 22.90 1.34
C CYS A 16 -15.86 23.16 0.85
N ARG A 17 -14.93 22.35 1.33
CA ARG A 17 -13.55 22.40 0.85
C ARG A 17 -13.50 21.79 -0.56
N GLU A 18 -12.71 22.41 -1.43
CA GLU A 18 -12.43 21.83 -2.73
C GLU A 18 -11.65 20.52 -2.57
N LEU A 19 -11.99 19.52 -3.39
CA LEU A 19 -11.23 18.29 -3.43
C LEU A 19 -9.82 18.57 -3.93
N PRO A 20 -8.77 18.04 -3.27
CA PRO A 20 -7.43 18.18 -3.80
C PRO A 20 -7.32 17.49 -5.15
N ALA A 21 -6.41 17.97 -5.97
CA ALA A 21 -6.09 17.31 -7.23
C ALA A 21 -5.57 15.92 -6.93
N GLN A 22 -6.35 14.90 -7.30
CA GLN A 22 -5.98 13.51 -7.02
C GLN A 22 -5.32 12.86 -8.21
N LYS A 23 -4.26 12.14 -7.94
CA LYS A 23 -3.66 11.22 -8.90
C LYS A 23 -4.29 9.84 -8.73
N TRP A 24 -4.22 9.00 -9.76
CA TRP A 24 -4.83 7.66 -9.68
C TRP A 24 -4.24 6.82 -8.54
N TRP A 25 -2.95 6.99 -8.21
CA TRP A 25 -2.31 6.26 -7.11
C TRP A 25 -2.70 6.79 -5.72
N HIS A 26 -3.47 7.85 -5.65
CA HIS A 26 -4.08 8.32 -4.40
C HIS A 26 -5.39 7.58 -4.09
N THR A 27 -5.98 6.90 -5.05
CA THR A 27 -7.37 6.44 -4.97
C THR A 27 -7.55 5.03 -4.42
N GLY A 28 -6.47 4.34 -4.12
CA GLY A 28 -6.53 3.01 -3.54
C GLY A 28 -5.17 2.35 -3.45
N ALA A 29 -5.16 1.06 -3.18
CA ALA A 29 -3.94 0.30 -2.95
C ALA A 29 -3.21 -0.07 -4.23
N LEU A 30 -1.90 -0.27 -4.11
CA LEU A 30 -1.04 -0.90 -5.11
C LEU A 30 -0.78 -2.34 -4.69
N TYR A 31 -0.70 -3.23 -5.67
CA TYR A 31 -0.52 -4.66 -5.46
C TYR A 31 0.68 -5.12 -6.29
N ARG A 32 1.70 -5.66 -5.61
CA ARG A 32 2.96 -6.03 -6.26
C ARG A 32 2.98 -7.51 -6.60
N ILE A 33 3.35 -7.81 -7.84
CA ILE A 33 3.63 -9.17 -8.31
C ILE A 33 5.09 -9.18 -8.78
N GLY A 34 5.99 -9.45 -7.84
CA GLY A 34 7.42 -9.49 -8.10
C GLY A 34 7.90 -10.77 -8.77
N ASP A 35 7.13 -11.85 -8.66
CA ASP A 35 7.42 -13.12 -9.31
C ASP A 35 6.14 -13.66 -9.93
N LEU A 36 6.06 -13.56 -11.24
CA LEU A 36 4.87 -13.92 -11.98
C LEU A 36 4.59 -15.44 -11.94
N GLN A 37 5.64 -16.25 -11.94
CA GLN A 37 5.50 -17.71 -11.87
C GLN A 37 4.96 -18.13 -10.52
N ALA A 38 5.49 -17.57 -9.45
CA ALA A 38 5.02 -17.86 -8.09
C ALA A 38 3.58 -17.40 -7.88
N PHE A 39 3.22 -16.24 -8.41
CA PHE A 39 1.86 -15.71 -8.29
C PHE A 39 0.83 -16.61 -8.94
N GLN A 40 1.11 -17.14 -10.12
CA GLN A 40 0.18 -18.01 -10.82
C GLN A 40 0.19 -19.45 -10.32
N GLY A 41 1.29 -19.88 -9.75
CA GLY A 41 1.46 -21.23 -9.25
C GLY A 41 1.69 -22.21 -10.38
N HIS A 42 0.86 -23.29 -10.45
CA HIS A 42 1.03 -24.32 -11.46
C HIS A 42 1.04 -23.84 -12.87
N GLY A 43 1.94 -24.39 -13.64
CA GLY A 43 2.08 -24.14 -15.04
C GLY A 43 2.89 -22.87 -15.30
N ALA A 44 2.84 -22.38 -16.52
CA ALA A 44 3.63 -21.26 -16.93
C ALA A 44 3.08 -19.96 -16.34
N GLY A 45 3.69 -19.47 -15.30
CA GLY A 45 3.46 -18.12 -14.79
C GLY A 45 3.89 -17.11 -15.84
N ASN A 46 2.97 -16.68 -16.70
CA ASN A 46 3.24 -15.80 -17.82
C ASN A 46 2.20 -14.67 -17.89
N LEU A 47 2.45 -13.73 -18.80
CA LEU A 47 1.61 -12.56 -18.98
C LEU A 47 0.18 -12.92 -19.41
N ALA A 48 0.03 -13.92 -20.27
CA ALA A 48 -1.28 -14.39 -20.69
C ALA A 48 -2.09 -14.94 -19.51
N GLY A 49 -1.45 -15.71 -18.63
CA GLY A 49 -2.08 -16.20 -17.40
C GLY A 49 -2.45 -15.10 -16.43
N LEU A 50 -1.59 -14.08 -16.32
CA LEU A 50 -1.90 -12.91 -15.47
C LEU A 50 -3.14 -12.17 -15.96
N LYS A 51 -3.31 -12.05 -17.26
CA LYS A 51 -4.53 -11.47 -17.84
C LYS A 51 -5.79 -12.19 -17.32
N GLY A 52 -5.73 -13.50 -17.15
CA GLY A 52 -6.81 -14.31 -16.58
C GLY A 52 -7.07 -14.05 -15.09
N ARG A 53 -6.17 -13.38 -14.39
CA ARG A 53 -6.32 -13.04 -12.97
C ARG A 53 -6.76 -11.60 -12.72
N LEU A 54 -6.99 -10.81 -13.75
CA LEU A 54 -7.40 -9.41 -13.58
C LEU A 54 -8.75 -9.27 -12.87
N ASP A 55 -9.68 -10.20 -13.05
CA ASP A 55 -10.94 -10.18 -12.32
C ASP A 55 -10.73 -10.34 -10.81
N TYR A 56 -9.80 -11.21 -10.44
CA TYR A 56 -9.42 -11.36 -9.03
C TYR A 56 -8.86 -10.03 -8.47
N LEU A 57 -7.94 -9.40 -9.19
CA LEU A 57 -7.36 -8.12 -8.77
C LEU A 57 -8.43 -7.03 -8.66
N SER A 58 -9.36 -7.01 -9.60
CA SER A 58 -10.50 -6.10 -9.56
C SER A 58 -11.34 -6.33 -8.31
N SER A 59 -11.54 -7.58 -7.90
CA SER A 59 -12.28 -7.92 -6.68
C SER A 59 -11.57 -7.44 -5.41
N LEU A 60 -10.27 -7.25 -5.44
CA LEU A 60 -9.49 -6.69 -4.34
C LEU A 60 -9.57 -5.16 -4.28
N LYS A 61 -10.19 -4.53 -5.27
CA LYS A 61 -10.30 -3.05 -5.35
C LYS A 61 -8.95 -2.33 -5.41
N VAL A 62 -7.90 -3.00 -5.84
CA VAL A 62 -6.58 -2.36 -6.03
C VAL A 62 -6.61 -1.48 -7.28
N LYS A 63 -5.86 -0.39 -7.26
CA LYS A 63 -5.86 0.61 -8.34
C LYS A 63 -4.67 0.46 -9.28
N GLY A 64 -3.61 -0.17 -8.82
CA GLY A 64 -2.42 -0.39 -9.61
C GLY A 64 -1.78 -1.74 -9.32
N LEU A 65 -1.26 -2.32 -10.39
CA LEU A 65 -0.49 -3.55 -10.38
C LEU A 65 0.97 -3.19 -10.62
N VAL A 66 1.84 -3.53 -9.69
CA VAL A 66 3.30 -3.37 -9.86
C VAL A 66 3.86 -4.73 -10.27
N LEU A 67 4.25 -4.82 -11.53
CA LEU A 67 4.61 -6.07 -12.17
C LEU A 67 6.11 -6.18 -12.41
N GLY A 68 6.66 -7.32 -12.09
CA GLY A 68 8.01 -7.70 -12.48
C GLY A 68 9.07 -7.44 -11.43
N PRO A 69 10.32 -7.49 -11.88
CA PRO A 69 10.85 -7.38 -13.27
C PRO A 69 10.50 -8.56 -14.19
N ILE A 70 10.34 -8.26 -15.48
CA ILE A 70 10.06 -9.27 -16.50
C ILE A 70 10.99 -9.16 -17.72
N HIS A 71 11.98 -8.29 -17.67
CA HIS A 71 12.90 -8.07 -18.78
C HIS A 71 13.99 -9.12 -18.82
N LYS A 72 14.64 -9.21 -19.95
CA LYS A 72 15.76 -10.12 -20.17
C LYS A 72 16.96 -9.69 -19.32
N ASN A 73 17.35 -10.54 -18.38
CA ASN A 73 18.49 -10.30 -17.52
C ASN A 73 19.35 -11.56 -17.45
N GLN A 74 20.56 -11.48 -18.02
CA GLN A 74 21.59 -12.47 -17.77
C GLN A 74 22.29 -12.05 -16.46
N LYS A 75 22.25 -12.91 -15.46
CA LYS A 75 22.81 -12.65 -14.13
C LYS A 75 24.20 -12.04 -14.22
N ASP A 76 24.36 -10.87 -13.61
CA ASP A 76 25.61 -10.13 -13.48
C ASP A 76 26.29 -9.71 -14.79
N ASP A 77 25.60 -9.81 -15.92
CA ASP A 77 26.11 -9.44 -17.24
C ASP A 77 25.33 -8.25 -17.80
N VAL A 78 25.92 -7.06 -17.74
CA VAL A 78 25.31 -5.83 -18.23
C VAL A 78 25.02 -5.91 -19.73
N ALA A 79 25.96 -6.44 -20.53
CA ALA A 79 25.85 -6.47 -21.97
C ALA A 79 24.70 -7.36 -22.45
N GLN A 80 24.36 -8.40 -21.70
CA GLN A 80 23.27 -9.32 -22.03
C GLN A 80 22.00 -9.06 -21.20
N THR A 81 21.90 -7.89 -20.62
CA THR A 81 20.69 -7.45 -19.93
C THR A 81 20.01 -6.37 -20.77
N ASP A 82 18.78 -6.64 -21.19
CA ASP A 82 18.03 -5.75 -22.07
C ASP A 82 16.68 -5.40 -21.44
N LEU A 83 16.57 -4.19 -20.95
CA LEU A 83 15.36 -3.69 -20.28
C LEU A 83 14.22 -3.40 -21.25
N LEU A 84 14.48 -3.38 -22.55
CA LEU A 84 13.47 -3.17 -23.57
C LEU A 84 12.83 -4.49 -24.06
N GLN A 85 13.38 -5.61 -23.63
CA GLN A 85 12.95 -6.93 -24.10
C GLN A 85 12.39 -7.76 -22.96
N ILE A 86 11.17 -8.29 -23.17
CA ILE A 86 10.58 -9.22 -22.21
C ILE A 86 11.30 -10.56 -22.30
N ASP A 87 11.62 -11.15 -21.16
CA ASP A 87 12.15 -12.51 -21.13
C ASP A 87 11.10 -13.45 -21.73
N PRO A 88 11.47 -14.29 -22.71
CA PRO A 88 10.51 -15.17 -23.38
C PRO A 88 9.76 -16.11 -22.42
N ASN A 89 10.32 -16.41 -21.25
CA ASN A 89 9.65 -17.24 -20.27
C ASN A 89 8.38 -16.57 -19.71
N PHE A 90 8.26 -15.26 -19.80
CA PHE A 90 7.07 -14.52 -19.34
C PHE A 90 6.08 -14.23 -20.44
N GLY A 91 6.48 -14.37 -21.69
CA GLY A 91 5.62 -14.12 -22.85
C GLY A 91 6.23 -13.12 -23.82
N SER A 92 5.39 -12.63 -24.72
CA SER A 92 5.79 -11.72 -25.79
C SER A 92 5.37 -10.27 -25.47
N LYS A 93 5.86 -9.33 -26.32
CA LYS A 93 5.40 -7.94 -26.28
C LYS A 93 3.90 -7.86 -26.56
N GLU A 94 3.38 -8.70 -27.44
CA GLU A 94 1.94 -8.77 -27.76
C GLU A 94 1.12 -9.23 -26.57
N ASP A 95 1.62 -10.19 -25.80
CA ASP A 95 0.98 -10.60 -24.54
C ASP A 95 0.93 -9.46 -23.54
N PHE A 96 2.01 -8.67 -23.46
CA PHE A 96 2.08 -7.51 -22.58
C PHE A 96 1.09 -6.42 -23.02
N ASP A 97 1.05 -6.11 -24.31
CA ASP A 97 0.11 -5.11 -24.83
C ASP A 97 -1.34 -5.52 -24.58
N SER A 98 -1.64 -6.81 -24.73
CA SER A 98 -2.97 -7.36 -24.42
C SER A 98 -3.31 -7.22 -22.94
N LEU A 99 -2.33 -7.46 -22.06
CA LEU A 99 -2.50 -7.26 -20.62
C LEU A 99 -2.82 -5.79 -20.30
N LEU A 100 -2.09 -4.84 -20.89
CA LEU A 100 -2.33 -3.41 -20.68
C LEU A 100 -3.74 -3.00 -21.08
N GLN A 101 -4.22 -3.47 -22.23
CA GLN A 101 -5.57 -3.18 -22.72
C GLN A 101 -6.64 -3.74 -21.78
N SER A 102 -6.46 -4.98 -21.34
CA SER A 102 -7.42 -5.63 -20.44
C SER A 102 -7.45 -4.97 -19.06
N ALA A 103 -6.30 -4.60 -18.54
CA ALA A 103 -6.19 -3.90 -17.26
C ALA A 103 -6.87 -2.51 -17.34
N LYS A 104 -6.66 -1.80 -18.44
CA LYS A 104 -7.30 -0.49 -18.66
C LYS A 104 -8.82 -0.58 -18.64
N LYS A 105 -9.39 -1.61 -19.24
CA LYS A 105 -10.84 -1.85 -19.22
C LYS A 105 -11.39 -2.08 -17.81
N LYS A 106 -10.56 -2.55 -16.90
CA LYS A 106 -10.91 -2.78 -15.50
C LYS A 106 -10.47 -1.65 -14.57
N SER A 107 -9.99 -0.55 -15.13
CA SER A 107 -9.46 0.60 -14.38
C SER A 107 -8.31 0.22 -13.45
N ILE A 108 -7.50 -0.74 -13.84
CA ILE A 108 -6.28 -1.14 -13.14
C ILE A 108 -5.09 -0.59 -13.91
N ARG A 109 -4.28 0.24 -13.25
CA ARG A 109 -3.05 0.78 -13.82
C ARG A 109 -1.93 -0.25 -13.72
N VAL A 110 -1.02 -0.24 -14.69
CA VAL A 110 0.10 -1.18 -14.72
C VAL A 110 1.41 -0.42 -14.60
N ILE A 111 2.16 -0.74 -13.55
CA ILE A 111 3.48 -0.20 -13.26
C ILE A 111 4.49 -1.32 -13.53
N LEU A 112 5.56 -1.01 -14.26
CA LEU A 112 6.57 -1.99 -14.64
C LEU A 112 7.83 -1.79 -13.79
N ASP A 113 8.29 -2.86 -13.14
CA ASP A 113 9.57 -2.84 -12.42
C ASP A 113 10.72 -3.00 -13.42
N LEU A 114 11.64 -2.03 -13.39
CA LEU A 114 12.81 -2.00 -14.27
C LEU A 114 14.13 -2.19 -13.51
N THR A 115 14.10 -2.72 -12.30
CA THR A 115 15.34 -3.00 -11.55
C THR A 115 16.24 -3.90 -12.39
N PRO A 116 17.45 -3.43 -12.80
CA PRO A 116 18.14 -4.03 -13.95
C PRO A 116 18.59 -5.46 -13.74
N ASN A 117 19.39 -5.70 -12.71
CA ASN A 117 20.01 -7.01 -12.44
C ASN A 117 19.24 -7.79 -11.39
N TYR A 118 17.93 -7.98 -11.62
CA TYR A 118 17.06 -8.59 -10.61
C TYR A 118 17.39 -10.07 -10.34
N ARG A 119 18.12 -10.72 -11.24
CA ARG A 119 18.57 -12.11 -11.07
C ARG A 119 19.96 -12.21 -10.47
N GLY A 120 20.68 -11.08 -10.32
CA GLY A 120 22.06 -11.07 -9.87
C GLY A 120 22.24 -10.72 -8.39
N GLU A 121 23.49 -10.68 -7.98
CA GLU A 121 23.86 -10.36 -6.60
C GLU A 121 23.57 -8.91 -6.25
N ASN A 122 23.97 -7.98 -7.13
CA ASN A 122 23.70 -6.55 -6.96
C ASN A 122 22.70 -6.11 -8.04
N SER A 123 21.56 -5.62 -7.61
CA SER A 123 20.48 -5.22 -8.52
C SER A 123 20.89 -4.16 -9.55
N TRP A 124 21.95 -3.41 -9.28
CA TRP A 124 22.48 -2.32 -10.11
C TRP A 124 23.85 -2.62 -10.69
N PHE A 125 24.30 -3.84 -10.66
CA PHE A 125 25.56 -4.34 -11.21
C PHE A 125 26.83 -3.86 -10.53
N SER A 126 26.82 -3.06 -9.52
CA SER A 126 27.98 -2.52 -8.79
C SER A 126 29.00 -1.72 -9.62
N THR A 127 29.10 -1.94 -10.93
CA THR A 127 30.00 -1.27 -11.88
C THR A 127 29.21 -0.76 -13.07
N GLN A 128 29.84 0.10 -13.90
CA GLN A 128 29.24 0.64 -15.13
C GLN A 128 27.95 1.40 -14.89
N VAL A 129 27.93 2.23 -13.86
CA VAL A 129 26.75 2.98 -13.42
C VAL A 129 26.14 3.80 -14.57
N ASP A 130 26.95 4.48 -15.37
CA ASP A 130 26.44 5.31 -16.46
C ASP A 130 25.79 4.48 -17.57
N THR A 131 26.35 3.31 -17.89
CA THR A 131 25.77 2.39 -18.86
C THR A 131 24.42 1.88 -18.38
N VAL A 132 24.32 1.51 -17.12
CA VAL A 132 23.07 1.02 -16.51
C VAL A 132 22.02 2.12 -16.50
N ALA A 133 22.40 3.34 -16.11
CA ALA A 133 21.50 4.48 -16.06
C ALA A 133 20.95 4.82 -17.46
N THR A 134 21.79 4.73 -18.50
CA THR A 134 21.37 4.93 -19.89
C THR A 134 20.36 3.85 -20.31
N LYS A 135 20.60 2.60 -19.95
CA LYS A 135 19.65 1.50 -20.22
C LYS A 135 18.29 1.77 -19.56
N VAL A 136 18.29 2.24 -18.33
CA VAL A 136 17.05 2.59 -17.62
C VAL A 136 16.33 3.74 -18.34
N LYS A 137 17.06 4.80 -18.67
CA LYS A 137 16.49 5.95 -19.38
C LYS A 137 15.82 5.52 -20.71
N ASP A 138 16.50 4.73 -21.51
CA ASP A 138 15.98 4.24 -22.79
C ASP A 138 14.74 3.35 -22.57
N ALA A 139 14.74 2.56 -21.50
CA ALA A 139 13.60 1.71 -21.16
C ALA A 139 12.40 2.54 -20.71
N LEU A 140 12.60 3.60 -19.93
CA LEU A 140 11.52 4.49 -19.54
C LEU A 140 10.80 5.05 -20.77
N GLU A 141 11.56 5.59 -21.72
CA GLU A 141 11.00 6.15 -22.95
C GLU A 141 10.24 5.09 -23.76
N PHE A 142 10.82 3.91 -23.91
CA PHE A 142 10.22 2.80 -24.64
C PHE A 142 8.90 2.34 -24.04
N TRP A 143 8.88 2.08 -22.74
CA TRP A 143 7.70 1.54 -22.08
C TRP A 143 6.61 2.58 -21.85
N LEU A 144 6.95 3.87 -21.71
CA LEU A 144 5.96 4.95 -21.72
C LEU A 144 5.20 4.98 -23.04
N GLN A 145 5.92 4.85 -24.16
CA GLN A 145 5.29 4.76 -25.48
C GLN A 145 4.42 3.52 -25.62
N ALA A 146 4.78 2.42 -24.95
CA ALA A 146 3.99 1.19 -24.97
C ALA A 146 2.71 1.31 -24.12
N GLY A 147 2.61 2.31 -23.24
CA GLY A 147 1.38 2.58 -22.50
C GLY A 147 1.39 2.18 -21.02
N VAL A 148 2.55 1.93 -20.41
CA VAL A 148 2.60 1.69 -18.96
C VAL A 148 2.26 2.95 -18.19
N ASP A 149 1.70 2.77 -16.99
CA ASP A 149 1.25 3.87 -16.15
C ASP A 149 2.31 4.37 -15.18
N GLY A 150 3.45 3.70 -15.15
CA GLY A 150 4.54 4.09 -14.29
C GLY A 150 5.61 3.01 -14.19
N PHE A 151 6.56 3.28 -13.31
CA PHE A 151 7.72 2.41 -13.12
C PHE A 151 8.04 2.23 -11.66
N GLN A 152 8.67 1.10 -11.34
CA GLN A 152 9.30 0.87 -10.05
C GLN A 152 10.77 0.53 -10.27
N VAL A 153 11.63 1.09 -9.42
CA VAL A 153 13.04 0.66 -9.30
C VAL A 153 13.31 0.37 -7.83
N ARG A 154 13.97 -0.75 -7.54
CA ARG A 154 14.24 -1.20 -6.17
C ARG A 154 15.72 -1.18 -5.85
N ASP A 155 16.04 -1.41 -4.58
CA ASP A 155 17.41 -1.50 -4.09
C ASP A 155 18.24 -0.26 -4.43
N ILE A 156 17.63 0.92 -4.34
CA ILE A 156 18.27 2.17 -4.75
C ILE A 156 19.45 2.56 -3.86
N GLU A 157 19.56 1.98 -2.65
CA GLU A 157 20.76 2.13 -1.82
C GLU A 157 22.01 1.57 -2.50
N ASN A 158 21.86 0.65 -3.46
CA ASN A 158 22.94 0.07 -4.23
C ASN A 158 23.26 0.85 -5.51
N LEU A 159 22.52 1.90 -5.78
CA LEU A 159 22.74 2.77 -6.95
C LEU A 159 23.52 3.99 -6.52
N LYS A 160 24.73 4.15 -7.07
CA LYS A 160 25.54 5.34 -6.82
C LYS A 160 24.84 6.56 -7.41
N ASP A 161 24.82 7.66 -6.67
CA ASP A 161 24.14 8.91 -7.06
C ASP A 161 22.64 8.74 -7.32
N ALA A 162 21.98 7.91 -6.50
CA ALA A 162 20.58 7.58 -6.67
C ALA A 162 19.67 8.81 -6.76
N SER A 163 19.87 9.82 -5.92
CA SER A 163 19.05 11.02 -5.93
C SER A 163 19.06 11.73 -7.28
N SER A 164 20.23 11.83 -7.92
CA SER A 164 20.38 12.48 -9.22
C SER A 164 19.68 11.68 -10.33
N PHE A 165 19.87 10.37 -10.34
CA PHE A 165 19.22 9.51 -11.34
C PHE A 165 17.71 9.49 -11.15
N LEU A 166 17.22 9.40 -9.92
CA LEU A 166 15.78 9.44 -9.66
C LEU A 166 15.16 10.75 -10.11
N ALA A 167 15.86 11.89 -9.92
CA ALA A 167 15.37 13.17 -10.39
C ALA A 167 15.27 13.21 -11.93
N GLU A 168 16.27 12.69 -12.63
CA GLU A 168 16.26 12.58 -14.08
C GLU A 168 15.13 11.69 -14.56
N TRP A 169 14.98 10.50 -13.96
CA TRP A 169 13.93 9.56 -14.35
C TRP A 169 12.54 10.08 -14.05
N GLN A 170 12.39 10.82 -12.95
CA GLN A 170 11.12 11.48 -12.64
C GLN A 170 10.76 12.54 -13.68
N ASN A 171 11.74 13.33 -14.12
CA ASN A 171 11.52 14.33 -15.17
C ASN A 171 11.09 13.68 -16.49
N ILE A 172 11.68 12.55 -16.87
CA ILE A 172 11.29 11.82 -18.06
C ILE A 172 9.86 11.30 -17.93
N THR A 173 9.55 10.68 -16.80
CA THR A 173 8.24 10.09 -16.53
C THR A 173 7.14 11.14 -16.53
N LYS A 174 7.33 12.23 -15.79
CA LYS A 174 6.37 13.34 -15.71
C LYS A 174 6.32 14.17 -16.98
N GLY A 175 7.42 14.26 -17.70
CA GLY A 175 7.46 14.93 -19.01
C GLY A 175 6.62 14.23 -20.05
N PHE A 176 6.44 12.93 -19.95
CA PHE A 176 5.54 12.18 -20.81
C PHE A 176 4.07 12.48 -20.45
N SER A 177 3.73 12.36 -19.18
CA SER A 177 2.40 12.70 -18.66
C SER A 177 2.45 12.82 -17.14
N GLU A 178 1.72 13.80 -16.59
CA GLU A 178 1.64 14.02 -15.13
C GLU A 178 0.97 12.87 -14.38
N ASP A 179 0.22 12.02 -15.05
CA ASP A 179 -0.44 10.88 -14.42
C ASP A 179 0.38 9.60 -14.47
N ARG A 180 1.66 9.70 -14.74
CA ARG A 180 2.61 8.58 -14.68
C ARG A 180 3.33 8.59 -13.35
N LEU A 181 3.56 7.40 -12.79
CA LEU A 181 4.11 7.22 -11.44
C LEU A 181 5.51 6.65 -11.50
N LEU A 182 6.42 7.21 -10.70
CA LEU A 182 7.71 6.58 -10.40
C LEU A 182 7.74 6.17 -8.94
N ILE A 183 8.01 4.89 -8.71
CA ILE A 183 8.19 4.31 -7.38
C ILE A 183 9.66 3.93 -7.21
N ALA A 184 10.26 4.35 -6.11
CA ALA A 184 11.58 3.90 -5.72
C ALA A 184 11.48 3.07 -4.45
N GLY A 185 12.20 1.96 -4.42
CA GLY A 185 12.25 1.08 -3.25
C GLY A 185 13.64 1.04 -2.65
N THR A 186 13.71 1.01 -1.33
CA THR A 186 14.95 0.86 -0.58
C THR A 186 14.77 -0.10 0.59
N ASN A 187 15.83 -0.80 0.97
CA ASN A 187 15.86 -1.61 2.19
C ASN A 187 16.17 -0.77 3.44
N SER A 188 16.44 0.51 3.29
CA SER A 188 16.73 1.36 4.42
C SER A 188 15.53 1.55 5.34
N SER A 189 15.79 1.53 6.65
CA SER A 189 14.84 1.93 7.69
C SER A 189 15.19 3.28 8.31
N ASP A 190 16.28 3.91 7.88
CA ASP A 190 16.79 5.16 8.44
C ASP A 190 16.04 6.36 7.85
N LEU A 191 15.36 7.10 8.70
CA LEU A 191 14.56 8.26 8.29
C LEU A 191 15.41 9.32 7.56
N GLN A 192 16.64 9.56 7.99
CA GLN A 192 17.51 10.57 7.36
C GLN A 192 17.87 10.18 5.94
N GLN A 193 18.18 8.92 5.70
CA GLN A 193 18.45 8.41 4.34
C GLN A 193 17.21 8.52 3.46
N ILE A 194 16.05 8.17 4.00
CA ILE A 194 14.77 8.27 3.30
C ILE A 194 14.48 9.72 2.93
N LEU A 195 14.64 10.66 3.86
CA LEU A 195 14.39 12.08 3.62
C LEU A 195 15.32 12.65 2.55
N SER A 196 16.58 12.23 2.53
CA SER A 196 17.52 12.72 1.51
C SER A 196 17.12 12.30 0.09
N LEU A 197 16.48 11.14 -0.06
CA LEU A 197 15.94 10.70 -1.34
C LEU A 197 14.69 11.49 -1.74
N LEU A 198 13.84 11.81 -0.76
CA LEU A 198 12.60 12.54 -1.00
C LEU A 198 12.80 14.03 -1.29
N GLU A 199 13.81 14.66 -0.68
CA GLU A 199 14.06 16.11 -0.82
C GLU A 199 14.30 16.53 -2.27
N SER A 200 15.03 15.73 -3.04
CA SER A 200 15.35 16.03 -4.43
C SER A 200 14.32 15.54 -5.43
N ASN A 201 13.26 14.87 -4.96
CA ASN A 201 12.28 14.22 -5.83
C ASN A 201 10.85 14.43 -5.31
N LYS A 202 10.25 15.55 -5.64
CA LYS A 202 8.92 15.92 -5.15
C LYS A 202 7.92 14.88 -5.60
N ASP A 203 7.24 14.42 -6.05
CA ASP A 203 6.21 13.45 -6.44
C ASP A 203 6.70 12.00 -6.52
N LEU A 204 7.89 11.71 -6.02
CA LEU A 204 8.38 10.34 -5.94
C LEU A 204 7.61 9.58 -4.87
N LEU A 205 7.13 8.39 -5.22
CA LEU A 205 6.58 7.47 -4.23
C LEU A 205 7.70 6.54 -3.77
N LEU A 206 7.98 6.54 -2.47
CA LEU A 206 9.08 5.76 -1.91
C LEU A 206 8.55 4.66 -1.01
N THR A 207 8.98 3.42 -1.26
CA THR A 207 8.75 2.29 -0.36
C THR A 207 10.06 1.97 0.38
N SER A 208 9.96 1.59 1.64
CA SER A 208 11.13 1.38 2.49
C SER A 208 10.85 0.37 3.59
N SER A 209 11.86 0.09 4.41
CA SER A 209 11.73 -0.75 5.60
C SER A 209 11.45 0.05 6.87
N TYR A 210 11.05 1.30 6.75
CA TYR A 210 10.87 2.19 7.89
C TYR A 210 9.93 1.63 8.96
N LEU A 211 8.76 1.12 8.55
CA LEU A 211 7.78 0.56 9.48
C LEU A 211 8.06 -0.89 9.90
N SER A 212 9.01 -1.57 9.28
CA SER A 212 9.31 -2.96 9.64
C SER A 212 9.86 -3.11 11.06
N ASP A 213 10.47 -2.05 11.60
CA ASP A 213 10.98 -2.01 12.96
C ASP A 213 9.92 -1.60 13.99
N SER A 214 8.70 -1.31 13.57
CA SER A 214 7.63 -0.87 14.47
C SER A 214 7.21 -1.92 15.49
N GLY A 215 7.45 -3.08 15.23
CA GLY A 215 7.37 -4.44 15.75
C GLY A 215 6.63 -4.74 17.00
N SER A 216 6.37 -3.90 17.93
CA SER A 216 5.93 -4.46 19.18
C SER A 216 5.00 -3.61 20.03
N THR A 217 4.93 -2.31 19.86
CA THR A 217 4.05 -1.51 20.70
C THR A 217 3.30 -0.46 19.90
N GLY A 218 2.10 -0.14 20.35
CA GLY A 218 1.30 0.93 19.76
C GLY A 218 1.97 2.29 19.89
N GLU A 219 2.64 2.54 20.99
CA GLU A 219 3.35 3.80 21.23
C GLU A 219 4.52 3.98 20.27
N HIS A 220 5.28 2.90 20.04
CA HIS A 220 6.41 2.95 19.13
C HIS A 220 5.94 3.17 17.68
N THR A 221 4.91 2.46 17.26
CA THR A 221 4.32 2.63 15.92
C THR A 221 3.76 4.03 15.74
N LYS A 222 3.05 4.55 16.73
CA LYS A 222 2.57 5.94 16.73
C LYS A 222 3.72 6.92 16.54
N SER A 223 4.81 6.72 17.28
CA SER A 223 6.01 7.56 17.19
C SER A 223 6.61 7.54 15.80
N LEU A 224 6.77 6.35 15.20
CA LEU A 224 7.32 6.22 13.85
C LEU A 224 6.44 6.93 12.81
N VAL A 225 5.15 6.70 12.86
CA VAL A 225 4.20 7.29 11.90
C VAL A 225 4.18 8.82 12.03
N THR A 226 4.08 9.34 13.25
CA THR A 226 4.03 10.79 13.47
C THR A 226 5.33 11.47 13.12
N GLN A 227 6.47 10.87 13.42
CA GLN A 227 7.78 11.40 13.00
C GLN A 227 7.91 11.46 11.49
N TYR A 228 7.49 10.41 10.80
CA TYR A 228 7.54 10.36 9.33
C TYR A 228 6.69 11.46 8.70
N LEU A 229 5.46 11.61 9.15
CA LEU A 229 4.54 12.62 8.62
C LEU A 229 5.04 14.05 8.89
N ASN A 230 5.56 14.31 10.09
CA ASN A 230 6.12 15.62 10.44
C ASN A 230 7.37 15.93 9.61
N ALA A 231 8.27 14.95 9.47
CA ALA A 231 9.53 15.15 8.75
C ALA A 231 9.32 15.34 7.24
N THR A 232 8.29 14.74 6.67
CA THR A 232 7.98 14.87 5.24
C THR A 232 7.07 16.05 4.92
N GLY A 233 6.63 16.81 5.94
CA GLY A 233 5.76 17.97 5.73
C GLY A 233 4.40 17.62 5.15
N ASN A 234 3.89 16.44 5.48
CA ASN A 234 2.60 15.93 5.00
C ASN A 234 2.53 15.76 3.48
N ARG A 235 3.67 15.55 2.81
CA ARG A 235 3.66 15.18 1.40
C ARG A 235 2.99 13.82 1.23
N TRP A 236 2.45 13.56 0.05
CA TRP A 236 1.87 12.24 -0.22
C TRP A 236 2.94 11.16 -0.13
N CYS A 237 2.66 10.08 0.59
CA CYS A 237 3.60 8.98 0.83
C CYS A 237 2.92 7.64 0.58
N SER A 238 3.70 6.57 0.63
CA SER A 238 3.21 5.20 0.62
C SER A 238 3.36 4.57 2.00
N TRP A 239 2.54 3.57 2.26
CA TRP A 239 2.62 2.79 3.49
C TRP A 239 2.78 1.31 3.15
N SER A 240 3.89 0.76 3.57
CA SER A 240 4.25 -0.66 3.44
C SER A 240 5.29 -0.99 4.49
N LEU A 241 5.56 -2.28 4.70
CA LEU A 241 6.63 -2.70 5.62
C LEU A 241 7.97 -2.86 4.90
N SER A 242 7.95 -2.98 3.57
CA SER A 242 9.17 -3.11 2.78
C SER A 242 8.91 -2.78 1.32
N GLN A 243 10.00 -2.77 0.54
CA GLN A 243 9.91 -2.53 -0.91
C GLN A 243 9.36 -3.71 -1.70
N ALA A 244 9.36 -4.93 -1.14
CA ALA A 244 9.00 -6.12 -1.91
C ALA A 244 8.44 -7.28 -1.11
N ARG A 245 8.74 -7.41 0.19
CA ARG A 245 8.45 -8.61 0.95
C ARG A 245 7.01 -8.70 1.44
N LEU A 246 6.56 -9.92 1.70
CA LEU A 246 5.28 -10.19 2.34
C LEU A 246 5.25 -9.69 3.79
N LEU A 247 4.07 -9.32 4.25
CA LEU A 247 3.87 -8.90 5.65
C LEU A 247 4.30 -10.00 6.65
N THR A 248 4.09 -11.25 6.30
CA THR A 248 4.50 -12.40 7.14
C THR A 248 6.00 -12.53 7.33
N SER A 249 6.81 -11.86 6.50
CA SER A 249 8.26 -11.77 6.72
C SER A 249 8.62 -10.95 7.97
N PHE A 250 7.72 -10.09 8.44
CA PHE A 250 7.96 -9.16 9.54
C PHE A 250 7.01 -9.37 10.72
N LEU A 251 5.82 -9.92 10.47
CA LEU A 251 4.74 -9.95 11.45
C LEU A 251 4.32 -11.39 11.77
N PRO A 252 4.03 -11.67 13.05
CA PRO A 252 3.35 -12.90 13.40
C PRO A 252 1.90 -12.86 12.91
N ALA A 253 1.30 -14.03 12.76
CA ALA A 253 -0.06 -14.16 12.20
C ALA A 253 -1.11 -13.32 12.94
N GLN A 254 -1.00 -13.18 14.27
CA GLN A 254 -1.95 -12.45 15.08
C GLN A 254 -1.97 -10.93 14.80
N LEU A 255 -0.93 -10.40 14.17
CA LEU A 255 -0.85 -8.96 13.85
C LEU A 255 -1.24 -8.62 12.41
N LEU A 256 -1.47 -9.62 11.56
CA LEU A 256 -1.74 -9.37 10.14
C LEU A 256 -3.01 -8.54 9.91
N ARG A 257 -4.09 -8.85 10.61
CA ARG A 257 -5.36 -8.13 10.50
C ARG A 257 -5.21 -6.68 10.95
N LEU A 258 -4.50 -6.49 12.06
CA LEU A 258 -4.25 -5.18 12.63
C LEU A 258 -3.47 -4.29 11.65
N TYR A 259 -2.43 -4.85 11.02
CA TYR A 259 -1.61 -4.11 10.06
C TYR A 259 -2.35 -3.81 8.76
N GLN A 260 -3.23 -4.72 8.32
CA GLN A 260 -4.08 -4.40 7.15
C GLN A 260 -4.96 -3.18 7.44
N LEU A 261 -5.61 -3.15 8.62
CA LEU A 261 -6.42 -2.01 9.01
C LEU A 261 -5.59 -0.72 9.04
N MET A 262 -4.43 -0.77 9.67
CA MET A 262 -3.55 0.40 9.77
C MET A 262 -3.09 0.89 8.39
N LEU A 263 -2.56 0.00 7.56
CA LEU A 263 -2.02 0.38 6.25
C LEU A 263 -3.09 0.97 5.33
N PHE A 264 -4.33 0.47 5.41
CA PHE A 264 -5.43 1.02 4.61
C PHE A 264 -5.96 2.35 5.13
N THR A 265 -5.74 2.69 6.40
CA THR A 265 -6.35 3.88 7.01
C THR A 265 -5.37 5.01 7.29
N LEU A 266 -4.07 4.78 7.17
CA LEU A 266 -3.06 5.85 7.23
C LEU A 266 -3.14 6.75 5.99
N PRO A 267 -2.74 8.03 6.11
CA PRO A 267 -2.81 8.96 4.98
C PRO A 267 -1.71 8.68 3.96
N GLY A 268 -2.07 8.16 2.82
CA GLY A 268 -1.14 7.79 1.76
C GLY A 268 -1.63 6.60 0.96
N THR A 269 -0.76 6.08 0.10
CA THR A 269 -1.04 4.92 -0.74
C THR A 269 -0.62 3.64 -0.02
N PRO A 270 -1.56 2.74 0.31
CA PRO A 270 -1.16 1.43 0.84
C PRO A 270 -0.58 0.56 -0.27
N VAL A 271 0.52 -0.14 0.03
CA VAL A 271 1.20 -1.02 -0.93
C VAL A 271 1.33 -2.40 -0.32
N PHE A 272 0.82 -3.40 -1.03
CA PHE A 272 0.85 -4.79 -0.61
C PHE A 272 1.55 -5.64 -1.67
N SER A 273 2.10 -6.77 -1.25
CA SER A 273 2.62 -7.80 -2.14
C SER A 273 1.58 -8.91 -2.31
N TYR A 274 1.62 -9.60 -3.46
CA TYR A 274 0.72 -10.72 -3.69
C TYR A 274 0.81 -11.70 -2.50
N GLY A 275 -0.34 -12.17 -2.04
CA GLY A 275 -0.42 -13.06 -0.91
C GLY A 275 -0.65 -12.36 0.44
N ASP A 276 -0.36 -11.07 0.56
CA ASP A 276 -0.63 -10.34 1.81
C ASP A 276 -2.12 -10.41 2.18
N GLU A 277 -3.00 -10.42 1.18
CA GLU A 277 -4.44 -10.46 1.39
C GLU A 277 -4.95 -11.74 2.03
N ILE A 278 -4.19 -12.84 1.89
CA ILE A 278 -4.54 -14.14 2.48
C ILE A 278 -3.62 -14.55 3.63
N GLY A 279 -2.65 -13.71 3.98
CA GLY A 279 -1.64 -14.05 4.99
C GLY A 279 -0.63 -15.10 4.52
N LEU A 280 -0.32 -15.11 3.23
CA LEU A 280 0.63 -16.04 2.64
C LEU A 280 1.96 -15.97 3.40
N ASP A 281 2.43 -17.14 3.84
CA ASP A 281 3.66 -17.25 4.63
C ASP A 281 4.58 -18.28 3.99
N ALA A 282 5.76 -17.85 3.57
CA ALA A 282 6.77 -18.73 2.98
C ALA A 282 7.20 -19.84 3.94
N ALA A 283 7.16 -19.59 5.26
CA ALA A 283 7.54 -20.56 6.27
C ALA A 283 6.48 -21.64 6.52
N ALA A 284 5.26 -21.44 6.03
CA ALA A 284 4.17 -22.38 6.27
C ALA A 284 4.27 -23.68 5.45
N LEU A 285 5.03 -23.65 4.35
CA LEU A 285 5.20 -24.79 3.46
C LEU A 285 6.67 -25.07 3.22
N PRO A 286 7.08 -26.36 3.22
CA PRO A 286 8.48 -26.72 3.03
C PRO A 286 9.03 -26.30 1.67
N GLY A 287 10.27 -25.82 1.64
CA GLY A 287 11.00 -25.56 0.41
C GLY A 287 10.56 -24.31 -0.36
N GLN A 288 9.72 -23.46 0.22
CA GLN A 288 9.29 -22.24 -0.43
C GLN A 288 10.37 -21.14 -0.35
N PRO A 289 10.68 -20.47 -1.47
CA PRO A 289 11.56 -19.31 -1.42
C PRO A 289 10.96 -18.20 -0.55
N MET A 290 11.80 -17.57 0.28
CA MET A 290 11.34 -16.50 1.19
C MET A 290 10.80 -15.28 0.43
N GLU A 291 11.40 -14.98 -0.72
CA GLU A 291 11.01 -13.79 -1.49
C GLU A 291 9.82 -14.03 -2.43
N ALA A 292 9.58 -15.29 -2.80
CA ALA A 292 8.59 -15.60 -3.83
C ALA A 292 7.89 -16.94 -3.55
N PRO A 293 7.15 -17.06 -2.45
CA PRO A 293 6.38 -18.28 -2.21
C PRO A 293 5.24 -18.42 -3.21
N VAL A 294 4.88 -19.65 -3.51
CA VAL A 294 3.76 -19.96 -4.39
C VAL A 294 2.47 -19.41 -3.82
N MET A 295 1.70 -18.71 -4.64
CA MET A 295 0.36 -18.24 -4.27
C MET A 295 -0.59 -19.43 -4.10
N LEU A 296 -1.36 -19.43 -3.05
CA LEU A 296 -2.29 -20.50 -2.73
C LEU A 296 -3.70 -20.15 -3.21
N TRP A 297 -4.03 -20.55 -4.43
CA TRP A 297 -5.32 -20.30 -5.03
C TRP A 297 -6.40 -21.24 -4.50
N ASP A 298 -6.06 -22.52 -4.40
CA ASP A 298 -6.89 -23.57 -3.86
C ASP A 298 -6.00 -24.66 -3.23
N GLU A 299 -6.60 -25.74 -2.75
CA GLU A 299 -5.86 -26.81 -2.07
C GLU A 299 -4.90 -27.56 -3.00
N SER A 300 -5.07 -27.46 -4.31
CA SER A 300 -4.19 -28.10 -5.29
C SER A 300 -2.98 -27.24 -5.71
N SER A 301 -2.88 -26.03 -5.20
CA SER A 301 -1.79 -25.10 -5.58
C SER A 301 -0.40 -25.54 -5.13
N PHE A 302 -0.32 -26.46 -4.19
CA PHE A 302 0.95 -27.03 -3.73
C PHE A 302 0.87 -28.57 -3.76
N PRO A 303 1.04 -29.18 -4.95
CA PRO A 303 0.82 -30.61 -5.12
C PRO A 303 1.93 -31.51 -4.60
N ASP A 304 3.13 -30.98 -4.36
CA ASP A 304 4.31 -31.76 -3.95
C ASP A 304 4.08 -32.50 -2.64
N ILE A 305 3.26 -31.95 -1.75
CA ILE A 305 2.91 -32.55 -0.47
C ILE A 305 1.39 -32.54 -0.35
N PRO A 306 0.70 -33.64 -0.71
CA PRO A 306 -0.75 -33.72 -0.57
C PRO A 306 -1.19 -33.47 0.88
N GLY A 307 -2.23 -32.63 1.04
CA GLY A 307 -2.77 -32.28 2.35
C GLY A 307 -1.99 -31.22 3.13
N ALA A 308 -0.90 -30.68 2.58
CA ALA A 308 -0.14 -29.62 3.24
C ALA A 308 -0.90 -28.26 3.26
N VAL A 309 -1.81 -28.06 2.33
CA VAL A 309 -2.59 -26.82 2.20
C VAL A 309 -4.03 -27.08 2.64
N SER A 310 -4.47 -26.38 3.68
CA SER A 310 -5.86 -26.41 4.12
C SER A 310 -6.66 -25.26 3.47
N ALA A 311 -7.96 -25.39 3.42
CA ALA A 311 -8.85 -24.42 2.77
C ALA A 311 -8.68 -22.99 3.31
N ASN A 312 -8.45 -22.86 4.62
CA ASN A 312 -8.30 -21.54 5.26
C ASN A 312 -7.00 -20.81 4.88
N MET A 313 -6.07 -21.47 4.19
CA MET A 313 -4.84 -20.87 3.69
C MET A 313 -5.00 -20.33 2.26
N THR A 314 -6.10 -20.62 1.59
CA THR A 314 -6.25 -20.38 0.16
C THR A 314 -7.19 -19.24 -0.17
N VAL A 315 -7.03 -18.68 -1.35
CA VAL A 315 -7.97 -17.67 -1.90
C VAL A 315 -9.38 -18.24 -1.95
N LYS A 316 -9.54 -19.45 -2.46
CA LYS A 316 -10.86 -20.07 -2.60
C LYS A 316 -11.55 -20.23 -1.24
N GLY A 317 -10.88 -20.82 -0.27
CA GLY A 317 -11.47 -21.05 1.05
C GLY A 317 -11.74 -19.75 1.81
N GLN A 318 -10.83 -18.79 1.73
CA GLN A 318 -11.02 -17.50 2.39
C GLN A 318 -12.11 -16.66 1.72
N SER A 319 -12.31 -16.79 0.42
CA SER A 319 -13.40 -16.10 -0.29
C SER A 319 -14.79 -16.55 0.19
N GLU A 320 -14.91 -17.78 0.66
CA GLU A 320 -16.14 -18.35 1.17
C GLU A 320 -16.38 -18.07 2.67
N ASP A 321 -15.39 -17.51 3.35
CA ASP A 321 -15.42 -17.22 4.78
C ASP A 321 -15.50 -15.71 5.04
N PRO A 322 -16.65 -15.19 5.50
CA PRO A 322 -16.79 -13.75 5.79
C PRO A 322 -15.84 -13.23 6.88
N GLY A 323 -15.37 -14.11 7.76
CA GLY A 323 -14.41 -13.77 8.82
C GLY A 323 -12.95 -13.90 8.43
N SER A 324 -12.65 -14.23 7.16
CA SER A 324 -11.28 -14.44 6.71
C SER A 324 -10.48 -13.13 6.56
N LEU A 325 -9.16 -13.28 6.52
CA LEU A 325 -8.26 -12.17 6.25
C LEU A 325 -8.53 -11.55 4.88
N LEU A 326 -8.81 -12.37 3.87
CA LEU A 326 -9.14 -11.90 2.52
C LEU A 326 -10.42 -11.06 2.51
N SER A 327 -11.45 -11.51 3.24
CA SER A 327 -12.70 -10.76 3.36
C SER A 327 -12.47 -9.41 4.04
N LEU A 328 -11.62 -9.36 5.06
CA LEU A 328 -11.24 -8.13 5.73
C LEU A 328 -10.49 -7.20 4.75
N PHE A 329 -9.53 -7.75 4.00
CA PHE A 329 -8.78 -6.98 3.00
C PHE A 329 -9.72 -6.31 2.00
N ARG A 330 -10.66 -7.08 1.44
CA ARG A 330 -11.63 -6.55 0.47
C ARG A 330 -12.49 -5.44 1.05
N ARG A 331 -12.95 -5.59 2.28
CA ARG A 331 -13.76 -4.58 2.96
C ARG A 331 -12.97 -3.30 3.21
N LEU A 332 -11.74 -3.43 3.68
CA LEU A 332 -10.85 -2.28 3.92
C LEU A 332 -10.49 -1.57 2.61
N SER A 333 -10.17 -2.33 1.59
CA SER A 333 -9.85 -1.78 0.27
C SER A 333 -11.04 -1.02 -0.33
N ASP A 334 -12.25 -1.55 -0.17
CA ASP A 334 -13.48 -0.89 -0.60
C ASP A 334 -13.67 0.44 0.13
N GLN A 335 -13.57 0.45 1.46
CA GLN A 335 -13.70 1.68 2.26
C GLN A 335 -12.65 2.71 1.86
N ARG A 336 -11.38 2.28 1.71
CA ARG A 336 -10.28 3.16 1.32
C ARG A 336 -10.50 3.80 -0.04
N SER A 337 -11.15 3.10 -0.96
CA SER A 337 -11.33 3.59 -2.33
C SER A 337 -12.56 4.48 -2.52
N LYS A 338 -13.49 4.51 -1.57
CA LYS A 338 -14.74 5.27 -1.72
C LYS A 338 -14.95 6.37 -0.69
N GLU A 339 -14.38 6.26 0.52
CA GLU A 339 -14.62 7.23 1.59
C GLU A 339 -13.63 8.38 1.54
N ARG A 340 -14.13 9.59 1.33
CA ARG A 340 -13.28 10.79 1.14
C ARG A 340 -12.33 11.05 2.32
N SER A 341 -12.79 10.81 3.54
CA SER A 341 -11.95 10.98 4.72
C SER A 341 -10.76 10.03 4.73
N LEU A 342 -10.89 8.82 4.15
CA LEU A 342 -9.80 7.87 4.02
C LEU A 342 -8.96 8.11 2.77
N LEU A 343 -9.58 8.58 1.69
CA LEU A 343 -8.90 8.87 0.42
C LEU A 343 -7.87 10.00 0.56
N HIS A 344 -8.27 11.10 1.16
CA HIS A 344 -7.43 12.29 1.22
C HIS A 344 -7.65 13.16 2.46
N GLY A 345 -8.30 12.59 3.47
CA GLY A 345 -8.61 13.35 4.68
C GLY A 345 -7.40 13.68 5.55
N ASP A 346 -7.62 14.62 6.43
CA ASP A 346 -6.64 14.99 7.44
C ASP A 346 -6.43 13.82 8.42
N PHE A 347 -5.27 13.79 9.05
CA PHE A 347 -4.87 12.76 10.00
C PHE A 347 -4.46 13.42 11.29
N HIS A 348 -5.02 12.94 12.42
CA HIS A 348 -4.60 13.38 13.76
C HIS A 348 -4.50 12.17 14.67
N ALA A 349 -3.29 11.90 15.15
CA ALA A 349 -3.06 10.91 16.19
C ALA A 349 -3.37 11.51 17.57
N PHE A 350 -3.86 10.69 18.47
CA PHE A 350 -4.13 11.11 19.83
C PHE A 350 -3.86 9.96 20.80
N SER A 351 -3.80 10.29 22.10
CA SER A 351 -3.57 9.29 23.14
C SER A 351 -4.86 8.59 23.52
N ALA A 352 -4.85 7.27 23.53
CA ALA A 352 -5.97 6.43 23.98
C ALA A 352 -5.56 5.52 25.13
N GLY A 353 -4.31 5.59 25.56
CA GLY A 353 -3.73 4.77 26.62
C GLY A 353 -2.50 4.00 26.18
N PRO A 354 -1.75 3.43 27.15
CA PRO A 354 -0.57 2.62 26.84
C PRO A 354 -0.92 1.41 25.96
N GLY A 355 -0.06 1.09 25.02
CA GLY A 355 -0.23 -0.06 24.12
C GLY A 355 -1.19 0.16 22.96
N LEU A 356 -1.83 1.32 22.89
CA LEU A 356 -2.78 1.67 21.85
C LEU A 356 -2.19 2.69 20.89
N PHE A 357 -2.54 2.55 19.61
CA PHE A 357 -2.35 3.58 18.61
C PHE A 357 -3.71 4.01 18.09
N SER A 358 -4.05 5.28 18.22
CA SER A 358 -5.34 5.82 17.84
C SER A 358 -5.19 7.05 16.98
N TYR A 359 -6.05 7.17 15.98
CA TYR A 359 -6.06 8.36 15.13
C TYR A 359 -7.43 8.54 14.48
N ILE A 360 -7.67 9.78 14.05
CA ILE A 360 -8.87 10.17 13.33
C ILE A 360 -8.51 10.57 11.90
N ARG A 361 -9.39 10.22 10.98
CA ARG A 361 -9.33 10.66 9.59
C ARG A 361 -10.60 11.44 9.30
N HIS A 362 -10.47 12.65 8.76
CA HIS A 362 -11.64 13.46 8.43
C HIS A 362 -11.40 14.35 7.21
N TRP A 363 -12.46 14.60 6.49
CA TRP A 363 -12.44 15.49 5.36
C TRP A 363 -13.73 16.31 5.32
N ASP A 364 -13.62 17.64 5.42
CA ASP A 364 -14.73 18.58 5.32
C ASP A 364 -15.96 18.10 6.12
N GLN A 365 -17.13 18.03 5.53
CA GLN A 365 -18.38 17.62 6.16
C GLN A 365 -18.71 16.13 5.92
N ASN A 366 -17.74 15.35 5.46
CA ASN A 366 -17.92 13.91 5.27
C ASN A 366 -17.85 13.16 6.60
N GLU A 367 -18.24 11.88 6.57
CA GLU A 367 -18.10 10.98 7.69
C GLU A 367 -16.67 10.97 8.22
N ARG A 368 -16.52 10.96 9.54
CA ARG A 368 -15.24 10.83 10.21
C ARG A 368 -14.97 9.37 10.50
N PHE A 369 -13.71 8.98 10.43
CA PHE A 369 -13.28 7.63 10.78
C PHE A 369 -12.29 7.69 11.92
N LEU A 370 -12.53 6.83 12.89
CA LEU A 370 -11.71 6.68 14.08
C LEU A 370 -11.11 5.28 14.08
N VAL A 371 -9.80 5.19 14.20
CA VAL A 371 -9.07 3.92 14.24
C VAL A 371 -8.43 3.77 15.60
N VAL A 372 -8.66 2.60 16.23
CA VAL A 372 -8.06 2.27 17.53
C VAL A 372 -7.40 0.90 17.39
N LEU A 373 -6.09 0.84 17.61
CA LEU A 373 -5.29 -0.36 17.39
C LEU A 373 -4.65 -0.83 18.69
N ASN A 374 -4.94 -2.06 19.08
CA ASN A 374 -4.28 -2.70 20.23
C ASN A 374 -3.17 -3.63 19.71
N PHE A 375 -1.93 -3.23 19.90
CA PHE A 375 -0.75 -4.02 19.49
C PHE A 375 -0.34 -5.06 20.51
N GLY A 376 -0.93 -5.03 21.71
CA GLY A 376 -0.52 -5.88 22.82
C GLY A 376 -1.23 -7.21 22.88
N ASP A 377 -0.68 -8.11 23.71
CA ASP A 377 -1.17 -9.47 23.94
C ASP A 377 -2.28 -9.54 25.01
N VAL A 378 -2.68 -8.40 25.57
CA VAL A 378 -3.70 -8.34 26.60
C VAL A 378 -4.84 -7.43 26.15
N GLY A 379 -6.05 -7.74 26.63
CA GLY A 379 -7.19 -6.88 26.43
C GLY A 379 -7.01 -5.56 27.14
N LEU A 380 -7.46 -4.48 26.55
CA LEU A 380 -7.33 -3.13 27.10
C LEU A 380 -8.68 -2.43 27.14
N SER A 381 -8.86 -1.59 28.17
CA SER A 381 -9.94 -0.63 28.21
C SER A 381 -9.40 0.74 27.83
N ALA A 382 -10.07 1.40 26.90
CA ALA A 382 -9.64 2.69 26.39
C ALA A 382 -10.70 3.75 26.67
N GLY A 383 -10.25 4.88 27.28
CA GLY A 383 -11.05 6.08 27.33
C GLY A 383 -10.48 7.08 26.32
N LEU A 384 -11.20 7.33 25.24
CA LEU A 384 -10.74 8.25 24.23
C LEU A 384 -11.06 9.68 24.63
N GLN A 385 -10.00 10.47 24.80
CA GLN A 385 -10.12 11.89 25.16
C GLN A 385 -9.62 12.77 24.03
N ALA A 386 -10.39 13.81 23.76
CA ALA A 386 -10.21 14.68 22.62
C ALA A 386 -9.31 15.90 22.89
N SER A 387 -8.68 16.00 24.07
CA SER A 387 -7.91 17.19 24.46
C SER A 387 -6.75 17.53 23.51
N ASP A 388 -6.22 16.52 22.83
CA ASP A 388 -5.08 16.70 21.91
C ASP A 388 -5.52 16.97 20.47
N LEU A 389 -6.82 16.97 20.19
CA LEU A 389 -7.35 17.13 18.85
C LEU A 389 -7.74 18.57 18.55
N PRO A 390 -7.54 19.05 17.32
CA PRO A 390 -8.08 20.35 16.93
C PRO A 390 -9.61 20.34 16.93
N ALA A 391 -10.22 21.52 17.03
CA ALA A 391 -11.67 21.65 17.06
C ALA A 391 -12.36 21.01 15.84
N SER A 392 -11.69 21.01 14.69
CA SER A 392 -12.19 20.38 13.44
C SER A 392 -12.26 18.86 13.52
N ALA A 393 -11.63 18.24 14.51
CA ALA A 393 -11.53 16.79 14.68
C ALA A 393 -12.08 16.33 16.01
N SER A 394 -13.00 17.08 16.62
CA SER A 394 -13.56 16.73 17.92
C SER A 394 -14.29 15.39 17.91
N LEU A 395 -14.18 14.63 19.01
CA LEU A 395 -14.81 13.34 19.16
C LEU A 395 -16.23 13.47 19.75
N PRO A 396 -17.19 12.67 19.25
CA PRO A 396 -18.51 12.56 19.89
C PRO A 396 -18.44 11.64 21.12
N ALA A 397 -19.55 11.54 21.85
CA ALA A 397 -19.65 10.56 22.92
C ALA A 397 -19.69 9.12 22.43
N LYS A 398 -20.31 8.89 21.27
CA LYS A 398 -20.47 7.57 20.67
C LYS A 398 -20.11 7.61 19.19
N ALA A 399 -19.61 6.49 18.68
CA ALA A 399 -19.37 6.27 17.25
C ALA A 399 -19.82 4.86 16.86
N ASP A 400 -20.23 4.68 15.62
CA ASP A 400 -20.69 3.39 15.14
C ASP A 400 -19.52 2.50 14.76
N LEU A 401 -19.58 1.23 15.17
CA LEU A 401 -18.58 0.25 14.79
C LEU A 401 -18.80 -0.14 13.32
N LEU A 402 -17.89 0.27 12.43
CA LEU A 402 -17.94 -0.16 11.04
C LEU A 402 -17.43 -1.58 10.89
N LEU A 403 -16.26 -1.86 11.48
CA LEU A 403 -15.71 -3.21 11.53
C LEU A 403 -14.69 -3.35 12.66
N SER A 404 -14.53 -4.59 13.13
CA SER A 404 -13.41 -5.02 13.95
C SER A 404 -12.54 -5.99 13.16
N THR A 405 -11.25 -6.00 13.45
CA THR A 405 -10.34 -7.00 12.87
C THR A 405 -10.59 -8.40 13.40
N GLN A 406 -11.34 -8.52 14.50
CA GLN A 406 -11.66 -9.81 15.12
C GLN A 406 -13.15 -10.12 15.02
N PRO A 407 -13.50 -11.42 14.94
CA PRO A 407 -14.91 -11.82 14.85
C PRO A 407 -15.63 -11.58 16.18
N GLY A 408 -16.98 -11.57 16.12
CA GLY A 408 -17.83 -11.57 17.30
C GLY A 408 -18.35 -10.20 17.75
N ARG A 409 -17.95 -9.13 17.10
CA ARG A 409 -18.50 -7.81 17.38
C ARG A 409 -19.75 -7.55 16.54
N GLU A 410 -20.71 -6.86 17.11
CA GLU A 410 -21.91 -6.43 16.39
C GLU A 410 -21.59 -5.15 15.59
N GLU A 411 -21.51 -5.31 14.28
CA GLU A 411 -21.25 -4.20 13.37
C GLU A 411 -22.47 -3.27 13.30
N GLY A 412 -22.20 -1.97 13.13
CA GLY A 412 -23.24 -0.95 13.10
C GLY A 412 -23.71 -0.48 14.46
N SER A 413 -23.29 -1.14 15.54
CA SER A 413 -23.70 -0.74 16.88
C SER A 413 -22.92 0.49 17.34
N PRO A 414 -23.57 1.43 18.07
CA PRO A 414 -22.86 2.56 18.66
C PRO A 414 -22.04 2.10 19.87
N LEU A 415 -20.81 2.58 19.93
CA LEU A 415 -19.90 2.31 21.05
C LEU A 415 -19.58 3.63 21.78
N GLU A 416 -19.58 3.58 23.11
CA GLU A 416 -19.18 4.70 23.94
C GLU A 416 -17.66 4.87 23.89
N LEU A 417 -17.18 6.03 23.44
CA LEU A 417 -15.75 6.24 23.24
C LEU A 417 -14.97 6.35 24.55
N GLU A 418 -15.63 6.69 25.63
CA GLU A 418 -15.00 6.72 26.97
C GLU A 418 -14.83 5.34 27.60
N ARG A 419 -15.45 4.31 27.03
CA ARG A 419 -15.49 2.94 27.56
C ARG A 419 -15.29 1.88 26.53
N LEU A 420 -14.31 2.07 25.66
CA LEU A 420 -13.98 1.06 24.65
C LEU A 420 -13.22 -0.08 25.31
N LYS A 421 -13.58 -1.30 24.90
CA LYS A 421 -12.81 -2.51 25.25
C LYS A 421 -12.28 -3.10 23.98
N LEU A 422 -10.98 -3.38 23.95
CA LEU A 422 -10.32 -4.05 22.84
C LEU A 422 -9.74 -5.37 23.33
N GLU A 423 -9.97 -6.42 22.55
CA GLU A 423 -9.31 -7.69 22.75
C GLU A 423 -7.83 -7.60 22.39
N PRO A 424 -7.00 -8.56 22.78
CA PRO A 424 -5.61 -8.60 22.32
C PRO A 424 -5.53 -8.54 20.80
N HIS A 425 -4.63 -7.73 20.27
CA HIS A 425 -4.38 -7.55 18.84
C HIS A 425 -5.60 -7.09 18.01
N GLU A 426 -6.62 -6.56 18.68
CA GLU A 426 -7.81 -6.07 18.00
C GLU A 426 -7.64 -4.64 17.51
N GLY A 427 -8.10 -4.38 16.28
CA GLY A 427 -8.27 -3.03 15.76
C GLY A 427 -9.74 -2.76 15.47
N LEU A 428 -10.16 -1.54 15.75
CA LEU A 428 -11.53 -1.07 15.50
C LEU A 428 -11.50 0.05 14.48
N LEU A 429 -12.40 -0.02 13.52
CA LEU A 429 -12.71 1.09 12.62
C LEU A 429 -14.11 1.58 12.96
N LEU A 430 -14.16 2.81 13.47
CA LEU A 430 -15.39 3.45 13.93
C LEU A 430 -15.71 4.63 13.00
N ARG A 431 -16.98 4.94 12.91
CA ARG A 431 -17.47 6.01 12.04
C ARG A 431 -18.47 6.88 12.78
N PHE A 432 -18.40 8.18 12.55
CA PHE A 432 -19.39 9.12 13.07
C PHE A 432 -19.57 10.30 12.12
N PRO A 433 -20.75 10.93 12.12
CA PRO A 433 -21.03 12.01 11.19
C PRO A 433 -20.32 13.30 11.59
N TYR A 434 -20.13 14.17 10.59
CA TYR A 434 -19.74 15.55 10.84
C TYR A 434 -20.83 16.25 11.67
N ALA A 435 -20.39 17.00 12.68
CA ALA A 435 -21.25 17.89 13.42
C ALA A 435 -20.71 19.30 13.31
N ALA A 436 -21.53 20.24 12.81
CA ALA A 436 -21.14 21.62 12.78
C ALA A 436 -20.85 22.08 14.21
N ALA A 437 -19.76 22.82 14.40
CA ALA A 437 -19.46 23.41 15.68
C ALA A 437 -20.62 24.35 16.08
N ALA A 438 -21.09 24.22 17.32
CA ALA A 438 -22.04 25.18 17.84
C ALA A 438 -21.40 26.57 17.82
N ALA A 439 -22.14 27.52 17.29
CA ALA A 439 -21.67 28.90 17.18
C ALA A 439 -21.26 29.49 18.50
#